data_7ff67feeebebe9ab51ebc72ab9002ecd
#
_entry.id   7ff67feeebebe9ab51ebc72ab9002ecd
#
_cell.length_a   1.000
_cell.length_b   1.000
_cell.length_c   1.000
_cell.angle_alpha   90.00
_cell.angle_beta   90.00
_cell.angle_gamma   90.00
#
_symmetry.space_group_name_H-M   'P 1'
#
loop_
_entity.id
_entity.type
_entity.pdbx_description
1 polymer ?
#
loop_
_entity_poly.entity_id
_entity_poly.type
_entity_poly.pdbx_seq_one_letter_code
_entity_poly.pdbx_strand_id
1 'polypeptide(L)'
;ITPGQTTTADITAKALTVSGITSSSKTYNGSTSATLDTTSVIYSGLVSGDTFNGSYTGAFSNANVGSGKTVTITSSYSGADVNNYTITGQSSTTADITAKALTATVSVSNKTYDATNTGTSTLSISGLVGSQTLGITNSSTFNNKNVGTGKTVTVNSITLADGSNGGLAGNYSISAGQTSTANITAKSLTVLGITASNKTYDGNTVSTLDASSVTYSGIISGDTFNGTYIGAFSDKNVGSGKTVTITSS
;
A
#
# COMPACT_ATOMS: atom_id res chain seq x y z
N ILE A 1 39.90 -50.12 -66.57
CA ILE A 1 38.95 -49.28 -65.87
C ILE A 1 38.83 -47.98 -66.66
N THR A 2 37.67 -47.70 -67.27
CA THR A 2 37.40 -46.45 -67.95
C THR A 2 37.32 -45.33 -66.94
N PRO A 3 38.18 -44.28 -66.97
CA PRO A 3 38.05 -43.15 -66.09
C PRO A 3 36.82 -42.34 -66.46
N GLY A 4 35.97 -41.95 -65.48
CA GLY A 4 34.86 -41.00 -65.69
C GLY A 4 33.45 -41.57 -65.46
N GLN A 5 33.25 -42.74 -64.87
CA GLN A 5 31.92 -43.16 -64.43
C GLN A 5 31.45 -42.29 -63.25
N THR A 6 30.28 -41.67 -63.48
CA THR A 6 29.57 -40.85 -62.40
C THR A 6 28.35 -41.60 -61.95
N THR A 7 28.05 -41.49 -60.66
CA THR A 7 26.78 -41.89 -60.03
C THR A 7 26.27 -40.75 -59.17
N THR A 8 25.00 -40.77 -58.77
CA THR A 8 24.37 -39.79 -57.92
C THR A 8 24.11 -40.39 -56.53
N ALA A 9 24.25 -39.60 -55.48
CA ALA A 9 23.84 -39.92 -54.13
C ALA A 9 23.37 -38.64 -53.42
N ASP A 10 22.47 -38.77 -52.43
CA ASP A 10 21.92 -37.66 -51.66
C ASP A 10 22.75 -37.42 -50.39
N ILE A 11 22.91 -36.15 -50.04
CA ILE A 11 23.40 -35.71 -48.76
C ILE A 11 22.20 -35.14 -47.97
N THR A 12 21.84 -35.75 -46.87
CA THR A 12 20.70 -35.31 -46.04
C THR A 12 21.16 -34.40 -44.89
N ALA A 13 20.30 -33.46 -44.52
CA ALA A 13 20.59 -32.53 -43.41
C ALA A 13 20.81 -33.27 -42.10
N LYS A 14 21.81 -32.83 -41.36
CA LYS A 14 22.16 -33.37 -40.05
C LYS A 14 21.27 -32.77 -38.95
N ALA A 15 20.81 -33.56 -37.99
CA ALA A 15 20.08 -33.08 -36.83
C ALA A 15 20.98 -32.22 -35.91
N LEU A 16 20.49 -31.05 -35.53
CA LEU A 16 21.11 -30.12 -34.61
C LEU A 16 20.10 -29.76 -33.50
N THR A 17 20.45 -29.96 -32.25
CA THR A 17 19.61 -29.55 -31.11
C THR A 17 20.21 -28.39 -30.39
N VAL A 18 19.40 -27.34 -30.09
CA VAL A 18 19.81 -26.16 -29.34
C VAL A 18 19.19 -26.24 -27.93
N SER A 19 20.02 -26.06 -26.91
CA SER A 19 19.63 -26.11 -25.50
C SER A 19 20.50 -25.19 -24.64
N GLY A 20 20.21 -25.11 -23.31
CA GLY A 20 21.02 -24.33 -22.36
C GLY A 20 20.61 -22.85 -22.26
N ILE A 21 19.50 -22.44 -22.90
CA ILE A 21 18.97 -21.07 -22.77
C ILE A 21 18.17 -20.97 -21.48
N THR A 22 18.52 -20.00 -20.63
CA THR A 22 17.79 -19.68 -19.40
C THR A 22 17.20 -18.28 -19.43
N SER A 23 16.35 -17.93 -18.48
CA SER A 23 15.76 -16.60 -18.35
C SER A 23 15.96 -16.06 -16.96
N SER A 24 16.24 -14.77 -16.86
CA SER A 24 16.29 -14.06 -15.58
C SER A 24 14.90 -13.75 -15.08
N SER A 25 14.69 -13.89 -13.75
CA SER A 25 13.50 -13.35 -13.07
C SER A 25 13.52 -11.82 -13.10
N LYS A 26 12.33 -11.21 -13.03
CA LYS A 26 12.20 -9.75 -13.03
C LYS A 26 11.16 -9.26 -12.03
N THR A 27 11.25 -7.99 -11.67
CA THR A 27 10.17 -7.30 -10.98
C THR A 27 9.07 -6.90 -11.98
N TYR A 28 7.82 -6.92 -11.56
CA TYR A 28 6.67 -6.50 -12.36
C TYR A 28 6.89 -5.11 -12.98
N ASN A 29 6.73 -5.05 -14.29
CA ASN A 29 6.86 -3.82 -15.08
C ASN A 29 5.77 -3.66 -16.15
N GLY A 30 4.74 -4.52 -16.12
CA GLY A 30 3.63 -4.51 -17.08
C GLY A 30 3.95 -5.13 -18.44
N SER A 31 5.18 -5.58 -18.70
CA SER A 31 5.62 -6.15 -19.98
C SER A 31 5.79 -7.66 -19.87
N THR A 32 5.57 -8.37 -20.98
CA THR A 32 5.90 -9.80 -21.13
C THR A 32 7.32 -10.06 -21.58
N SER A 33 8.11 -9.05 -21.97
CA SER A 33 9.49 -9.23 -22.42
C SER A 33 10.34 -9.91 -21.35
N ALA A 34 11.10 -10.93 -21.72
CA ALA A 34 12.02 -11.68 -20.86
C ALA A 34 13.47 -11.48 -21.31
N THR A 35 14.36 -11.35 -20.34
CA THR A 35 15.81 -11.31 -20.60
C THR A 35 16.33 -12.74 -20.58
N LEU A 36 16.83 -13.22 -21.72
CA LEU A 36 17.43 -14.54 -21.82
C LEU A 36 18.93 -14.48 -21.52
N ASP A 37 19.42 -15.51 -20.83
CA ASP A 37 20.84 -15.80 -20.73
C ASP A 37 21.19 -16.90 -21.73
N THR A 38 22.05 -16.56 -22.67
CA THR A 38 22.49 -17.40 -23.77
C THR A 38 23.98 -17.79 -23.67
N THR A 39 24.62 -17.50 -22.54
CA THR A 39 26.06 -17.76 -22.34
C THR A 39 26.39 -19.25 -22.31
N SER A 40 25.41 -20.09 -21.94
CA SER A 40 25.54 -21.54 -21.83
C SER A 40 24.83 -22.30 -22.96
N VAL A 41 24.56 -21.65 -24.09
CA VAL A 41 23.91 -22.32 -25.23
C VAL A 41 24.78 -23.44 -25.78
N ILE A 42 24.14 -24.58 -25.97
CA ILE A 42 24.77 -25.80 -26.52
C ILE A 42 24.14 -26.10 -27.86
N TYR A 43 25.00 -26.30 -28.89
CA TYR A 43 24.64 -26.75 -30.21
C TYR A 43 25.04 -28.23 -30.39
N SER A 44 24.17 -29.14 -29.93
CA SER A 44 24.45 -30.59 -30.00
C SER A 44 24.23 -31.09 -31.42
N GLY A 45 25.27 -31.65 -32.04
CA GLY A 45 25.29 -32.13 -33.41
C GLY A 45 25.98 -31.21 -34.39
N LEU A 46 26.42 -30.00 -33.97
CA LEU A 46 27.20 -29.10 -34.83
C LEU A 46 28.52 -29.76 -35.25
N VAL A 47 28.87 -29.66 -36.52
CA VAL A 47 30.13 -30.16 -37.07
C VAL A 47 31.23 -29.15 -36.79
N SER A 48 32.40 -29.62 -36.36
CA SER A 48 33.53 -28.75 -36.05
C SER A 48 34.01 -28.03 -37.32
N GLY A 49 34.09 -26.70 -37.23
CA GLY A 49 34.50 -25.83 -38.33
C GLY A 49 33.31 -25.16 -39.07
N ASP A 50 32.06 -25.65 -38.87
CA ASP A 50 30.90 -25.03 -39.45
C ASP A 50 30.56 -23.69 -38.78
N THR A 51 30.06 -22.74 -39.57
CA THR A 51 29.61 -21.43 -39.12
C THR A 51 28.12 -21.46 -38.84
N PHE A 52 27.78 -21.33 -37.54
CA PHE A 52 26.39 -21.34 -37.08
C PHE A 52 26.19 -20.31 -35.97
N ASN A 53 25.14 -19.48 -36.11
CA ASN A 53 24.79 -18.45 -35.12
C ASN A 53 23.28 -18.53 -34.78
N GLY A 54 22.95 -18.42 -33.51
CA GLY A 54 21.57 -18.31 -33.01
C GLY A 54 21.26 -16.92 -32.43
N SER A 55 20.09 -16.44 -32.73
CA SER A 55 19.52 -15.23 -32.14
C SER A 55 18.21 -15.60 -31.40
N TYR A 56 18.00 -15.06 -30.20
CA TYR A 56 16.96 -15.51 -29.33
C TYR A 56 16.21 -14.33 -28.67
N THR A 57 14.88 -14.42 -28.63
CA THR A 57 14.04 -13.51 -27.88
C THR A 57 13.11 -14.29 -26.96
N GLY A 58 12.81 -13.76 -25.77
CA GLY A 58 11.96 -14.41 -24.76
C GLY A 58 10.73 -13.58 -24.41
N ALA A 59 9.64 -14.28 -24.17
CA ALA A 59 8.42 -13.65 -23.69
C ALA A 59 7.74 -14.51 -22.60
N PHE A 60 7.43 -13.91 -21.46
CA PHE A 60 6.59 -14.54 -20.43
C PHE A 60 5.18 -14.80 -20.96
N SER A 61 4.55 -15.87 -20.47
CA SER A 61 3.16 -16.25 -20.81
C SER A 61 2.13 -15.15 -20.55
N ASN A 62 2.36 -14.30 -19.54
CA ASN A 62 1.67 -13.04 -19.28
C ASN A 62 2.54 -12.16 -18.37
N ALA A 63 2.18 -10.88 -18.22
CA ALA A 63 2.97 -9.91 -17.45
C ALA A 63 2.80 -10.00 -15.93
N ASN A 64 1.82 -10.76 -15.41
CA ASN A 64 1.48 -10.76 -13.99
C ASN A 64 2.51 -11.51 -13.14
N VAL A 65 2.58 -11.14 -11.86
CA VAL A 65 3.38 -11.81 -10.83
C VAL A 65 3.09 -13.30 -10.76
N GLY A 66 4.13 -14.08 -10.58
CA GLY A 66 4.05 -15.53 -10.44
C GLY A 66 5.43 -16.18 -10.48
N SER A 67 5.55 -17.35 -9.88
CA SER A 67 6.76 -18.18 -9.89
C SER A 67 6.70 -19.23 -10.98
N GLY A 68 7.88 -19.62 -11.49
CA GLY A 68 8.01 -20.69 -12.50
C GLY A 68 7.21 -20.42 -13.78
N LYS A 69 7.02 -19.14 -14.14
CA LYS A 69 6.23 -18.78 -15.33
C LYS A 69 6.96 -19.21 -16.59
N THR A 70 6.22 -19.78 -17.53
CA THR A 70 6.76 -20.13 -18.84
C THR A 70 7.25 -18.90 -19.58
N VAL A 71 8.48 -18.95 -20.05
CA VAL A 71 9.07 -18.01 -21.01
C VAL A 71 9.20 -18.74 -22.34
N THR A 72 8.41 -18.34 -23.32
CA THR A 72 8.51 -18.84 -24.69
C THR A 72 9.75 -18.24 -25.35
N ILE A 73 10.55 -19.07 -26.01
CA ILE A 73 11.75 -18.66 -26.74
C ILE A 73 11.43 -18.67 -28.24
N THR A 74 11.66 -17.56 -28.90
CA THR A 74 11.64 -17.46 -30.35
C THR A 74 13.08 -17.38 -30.83
N SER A 75 13.46 -18.30 -31.71
CA SER A 75 14.83 -18.44 -32.21
C SER A 75 14.90 -18.17 -33.72
N SER A 76 15.99 -17.59 -34.14
CA SER A 76 16.37 -17.56 -35.56
C SER A 76 17.84 -17.97 -35.69
N TYR A 77 18.17 -18.66 -36.77
CA TYR A 77 19.49 -19.25 -36.99
C TYR A 77 20.07 -18.75 -38.31
N SER A 78 21.39 -18.51 -38.34
CA SER A 78 22.14 -18.01 -39.50
C SER A 78 23.53 -18.58 -39.51
N GLY A 79 24.23 -18.41 -40.61
CA GLY A 79 25.60 -18.91 -40.83
C GLY A 79 25.71 -19.57 -42.20
N ALA A 80 26.94 -19.73 -42.70
CA ALA A 80 27.17 -20.30 -44.02
C ALA A 80 26.64 -21.74 -44.13
N ASP A 81 26.67 -22.48 -43.01
CA ASP A 81 26.39 -23.91 -42.98
C ASP A 81 25.00 -24.25 -42.42
N VAL A 82 24.16 -23.23 -42.11
CA VAL A 82 22.86 -23.42 -41.44
C VAL A 82 21.93 -24.37 -42.20
N ASN A 83 21.96 -24.34 -43.52
CA ASN A 83 21.11 -25.17 -44.40
C ASN A 83 21.50 -26.64 -44.43
N ASN A 84 22.66 -27.00 -43.88
CA ASN A 84 23.10 -28.38 -43.73
C ASN A 84 22.48 -29.10 -42.52
N TYR A 85 21.63 -28.39 -41.73
CA TYR A 85 21.05 -28.89 -40.51
C TYR A 85 19.54 -28.86 -40.49
N THR A 86 18.96 -29.89 -39.84
CA THR A 86 17.58 -29.87 -39.38
C THR A 86 17.61 -29.47 -37.90
N ILE A 87 17.13 -28.25 -37.58
CA ILE A 87 17.35 -27.62 -36.26
C ILE A 87 16.13 -27.86 -35.36
N THR A 88 16.36 -28.38 -34.16
CA THR A 88 15.40 -28.42 -33.05
C THR A 88 15.85 -27.40 -32.04
N GLY A 89 15.17 -26.23 -31.97
CA GLY A 89 15.45 -25.17 -31.02
C GLY A 89 14.79 -25.44 -29.65
N GLN A 90 15.39 -24.90 -28.59
CA GLN A 90 14.73 -24.82 -27.30
C GLN A 90 13.56 -23.89 -27.38
N SER A 91 12.32 -24.38 -27.12
CA SER A 91 11.07 -23.63 -27.28
C SER A 91 10.69 -22.80 -26.04
N SER A 92 11.17 -23.16 -24.83
CA SER A 92 10.81 -22.48 -23.59
C SER A 92 11.82 -22.69 -22.48
N THR A 93 11.71 -21.84 -21.48
CA THR A 93 12.33 -21.93 -20.15
C THR A 93 11.37 -21.39 -19.10
N THR A 94 11.78 -21.25 -17.85
CA THR A 94 10.95 -20.67 -16.79
C THR A 94 11.71 -19.60 -16.02
N ALA A 95 10.97 -18.60 -15.51
CA ALA A 95 11.49 -17.57 -14.61
C ALA A 95 10.33 -16.95 -13.80
N ASP A 96 10.66 -16.15 -12.78
CA ASP A 96 9.68 -15.51 -11.92
C ASP A 96 9.42 -14.06 -12.33
N ILE A 97 8.19 -13.59 -12.08
CA ILE A 97 7.88 -12.17 -11.99
C ILE A 97 7.50 -11.88 -10.54
N THR A 98 8.28 -11.05 -9.85
CA THR A 98 8.06 -10.64 -8.47
C THR A 98 7.25 -9.36 -8.38
N ALA A 99 6.53 -9.15 -7.25
CA ALA A 99 5.73 -7.96 -7.04
C ALA A 99 6.58 -6.68 -7.02
N LYS A 100 6.04 -5.61 -7.61
CA LYS A 100 6.68 -4.30 -7.56
C LYS A 100 6.32 -3.62 -6.25
N ALA A 101 7.33 -3.19 -5.49
CA ALA A 101 7.14 -2.46 -4.25
C ALA A 101 6.63 -1.04 -4.55
N LEU A 102 5.58 -0.64 -3.84
CA LEU A 102 5.03 0.72 -3.83
C LEU A 102 5.53 1.47 -2.60
N THR A 103 5.58 2.78 -2.71
CA THR A 103 5.77 3.68 -1.57
C THR A 103 4.46 4.41 -1.25
N ALA A 104 4.23 4.71 0.03
CA ALA A 104 3.06 5.46 0.48
C ALA A 104 3.47 6.66 1.30
N THR A 105 2.79 7.77 1.09
CA THR A 105 2.77 8.93 1.99
C THR A 105 1.42 9.00 2.69
N VAL A 106 1.40 9.44 3.95
CA VAL A 106 0.20 9.50 4.78
C VAL A 106 -0.14 10.94 5.15
N SER A 107 -1.41 11.29 5.03
CA SER A 107 -2.02 12.48 5.60
C SER A 107 -3.04 12.06 6.66
N VAL A 108 -3.08 12.73 7.80
CA VAL A 108 -3.93 12.38 8.94
C VAL A 108 -4.79 13.57 9.34
N SER A 109 -6.04 13.30 9.65
CA SER A 109 -6.98 14.31 10.14
C SER A 109 -6.92 14.46 11.66
N ASN A 110 -7.05 15.70 12.15
CA ASN A 110 -7.33 15.94 13.56
C ASN A 110 -8.69 15.34 13.93
N LYS A 111 -8.86 15.03 15.21
CA LYS A 111 -10.16 14.60 15.74
C LYS A 111 -10.49 15.27 17.06
N THR A 112 -11.77 15.28 17.41
CA THR A 112 -12.22 15.58 18.77
C THR A 112 -12.14 14.30 19.60
N TYR A 113 -11.86 14.44 20.90
CA TYR A 113 -11.83 13.32 21.83
C TYR A 113 -13.11 12.49 21.79
N ASP A 114 -12.96 11.18 21.63
CA ASP A 114 -14.04 10.19 21.51
C ASP A 114 -13.75 8.91 22.32
N ALA A 115 -12.80 8.98 23.25
CA ALA A 115 -12.30 7.87 24.08
C ALA A 115 -11.62 6.74 23.28
N THR A 116 -11.40 6.88 21.97
CA THR A 116 -10.69 5.90 21.15
C THR A 116 -9.35 6.46 20.67
N ASN A 117 -8.42 5.57 20.27
CA ASN A 117 -7.20 5.93 19.59
C ASN A 117 -7.29 5.77 18.06
N THR A 118 -8.46 5.43 17.52
CA THR A 118 -8.65 5.30 16.06
C THR A 118 -8.34 6.60 15.34
N GLY A 119 -7.52 6.54 14.31
CA GLY A 119 -7.17 7.66 13.44
C GLY A 119 -7.86 7.57 12.07
N THR A 120 -8.09 8.71 11.45
CA THR A 120 -8.53 8.79 10.05
C THR A 120 -7.36 9.25 9.21
N SER A 121 -6.90 8.40 8.30
CA SER A 121 -5.77 8.69 7.41
C SER A 121 -6.11 8.47 5.95
N THR A 122 -5.48 9.25 5.10
CA THR A 122 -5.52 9.11 3.64
C THR A 122 -4.11 8.79 3.15
N LEU A 123 -4.00 7.80 2.28
CA LEU A 123 -2.74 7.40 1.67
C LEU A 123 -2.66 7.84 0.21
N SER A 124 -1.50 8.37 -0.17
CA SER A 124 -1.12 8.55 -1.57
C SER A 124 0.00 7.58 -1.88
N ILE A 125 -0.20 6.72 -2.90
CA ILE A 125 0.80 5.74 -3.33
C ILE A 125 1.53 6.21 -4.57
N SER A 126 2.78 5.77 -4.71
CA SER A 126 3.59 5.99 -5.91
C SER A 126 4.35 4.72 -6.30
N GLY A 127 4.78 4.66 -7.57
CA GLY A 127 5.51 3.51 -8.12
C GLY A 127 4.65 2.61 -9.00
N LEU A 128 3.40 2.95 -9.28
CA LEU A 128 2.55 2.21 -10.21
C LEU A 128 3.17 2.19 -11.63
N VAL A 129 2.83 1.17 -12.40
CA VAL A 129 3.26 1.03 -13.79
C VAL A 129 2.32 1.80 -14.71
N GLY A 130 2.88 2.70 -15.53
CA GLY A 130 2.11 3.49 -16.48
C GLY A 130 0.98 4.28 -15.84
N SER A 131 -0.23 4.13 -16.37
CA SER A 131 -1.45 4.79 -15.87
C SER A 131 -2.32 3.88 -14.98
N GLN A 132 -1.79 2.76 -14.50
CA GLN A 132 -2.51 1.84 -13.61
C GLN A 132 -2.94 2.53 -12.32
N THR A 133 -4.11 2.14 -11.81
CA THR A 133 -4.60 2.57 -10.49
C THR A 133 -4.85 1.36 -9.61
N LEU A 134 -4.90 1.57 -8.29
CA LEU A 134 -5.31 0.56 -7.31
C LEU A 134 -6.31 1.16 -6.33
N GLY A 135 -7.24 0.33 -5.85
CA GLY A 135 -8.01 0.64 -4.67
C GLY A 135 -7.15 0.47 -3.42
N ILE A 136 -7.35 1.34 -2.41
CA ILE A 136 -6.58 1.32 -1.17
C ILE A 136 -7.52 1.49 0.00
N THR A 137 -7.39 0.61 1.00
CA THR A 137 -7.96 0.79 2.33
C THR A 137 -6.85 0.70 3.38
N ASN A 138 -7.03 1.41 4.48
CA ASN A 138 -6.04 1.40 5.55
C ASN A 138 -6.72 1.52 6.92
N SER A 139 -5.98 1.17 7.97
CA SER A 139 -6.31 1.48 9.35
C SER A 139 -5.16 2.25 9.99
N SER A 140 -5.48 3.18 10.88
CA SER A 140 -4.48 3.96 11.60
C SER A 140 -4.90 4.24 13.03
N THR A 141 -3.91 4.44 13.90
CA THR A 141 -4.16 4.73 15.31
C THR A 141 -3.23 5.81 15.82
N PHE A 142 -3.77 6.67 16.69
CA PHE A 142 -2.98 7.55 17.55
C PHE A 142 -2.21 6.74 18.58
N ASN A 143 -1.08 7.25 19.03
CA ASN A 143 -0.25 6.64 20.08
C ASN A 143 -1.00 6.45 21.42
N ASN A 144 -2.02 7.28 21.70
CA ASN A 144 -2.99 7.10 22.76
C ASN A 144 -4.24 7.97 22.49
N LYS A 145 -5.32 7.75 23.28
CA LYS A 145 -6.61 8.43 23.11
C LYS A 145 -6.69 9.85 23.71
N ASN A 146 -5.69 10.28 24.47
CA ASN A 146 -5.76 11.53 25.24
C ASN A 146 -5.64 12.77 24.35
N VAL A 147 -6.26 13.87 24.77
CA VAL A 147 -6.11 15.19 24.16
C VAL A 147 -4.64 15.60 24.08
N GLY A 148 -4.25 16.21 22.97
CA GLY A 148 -2.89 16.70 22.76
C GLY A 148 -2.65 17.12 21.33
N THR A 149 -1.58 17.89 21.15
CA THR A 149 -1.13 18.40 19.84
C THR A 149 0.04 17.57 19.31
N GLY A 150 0.17 17.46 17.98
CA GLY A 150 1.30 16.79 17.35
C GLY A 150 1.43 15.30 17.70
N LYS A 151 0.33 14.63 18.03
CA LYS A 151 0.33 13.22 18.42
C LYS A 151 0.65 12.34 17.22
N THR A 152 1.55 11.38 17.41
CA THR A 152 1.89 10.41 16.36
C THR A 152 0.71 9.52 16.02
N VAL A 153 0.45 9.40 14.73
CA VAL A 153 -0.50 8.44 14.17
C VAL A 153 0.25 7.48 13.27
N THR A 154 0.05 6.19 13.47
CA THR A 154 0.70 5.12 12.70
C THR A 154 -0.33 4.40 11.83
N VAL A 155 0.00 4.16 10.57
CA VAL A 155 -0.77 3.29 9.67
C VAL A 155 -0.45 1.85 10.04
N ASN A 156 -1.45 1.10 10.51
CA ASN A 156 -1.28 -0.26 11.02
C ASN A 156 -1.43 -1.32 9.92
N SER A 157 -2.30 -1.04 8.95
CA SER A 157 -2.54 -1.93 7.81
C SER A 157 -2.82 -1.14 6.55
N ILE A 158 -2.41 -1.72 5.42
CA ILE A 158 -2.75 -1.25 4.07
C ILE A 158 -3.22 -2.48 3.29
N THR A 159 -4.40 -2.38 2.69
CA THR A 159 -4.92 -3.41 1.79
C THR A 159 -5.08 -2.80 0.40
N LEU A 160 -4.49 -3.45 -0.59
CA LEU A 160 -4.64 -3.10 -1.99
C LEU A 160 -5.79 -3.88 -2.60
N ALA A 161 -6.54 -3.24 -3.48
CA ALA A 161 -7.55 -3.86 -4.33
C ALA A 161 -7.28 -3.51 -5.79
N ASP A 162 -7.79 -4.33 -6.70
CA ASP A 162 -7.67 -4.09 -8.12
C ASP A 162 -8.30 -2.74 -8.50
N GLY A 163 -7.68 -2.07 -9.43
CA GLY A 163 -8.11 -0.76 -9.91
C GLY A 163 -8.38 -0.77 -11.41
N SER A 164 -8.16 0.37 -12.07
CA SER A 164 -8.38 0.54 -13.50
C SER A 164 -7.07 0.47 -14.29
N ASN A 165 -7.19 0.47 -15.63
CA ASN A 165 -6.08 0.43 -16.58
C ASN A 165 -5.15 -0.78 -16.39
N GLY A 166 -5.70 -1.94 -15.98
CA GLY A 166 -4.95 -3.17 -15.75
C GLY A 166 -4.18 -3.21 -14.43
N GLY A 167 -4.52 -2.32 -13.49
CA GLY A 167 -3.96 -2.34 -12.13
C GLY A 167 -4.52 -3.51 -11.32
N LEU A 168 -3.71 -4.55 -11.14
CA LEU A 168 -4.02 -5.72 -10.30
C LEU A 168 -3.20 -5.66 -9.01
N ALA A 169 -3.89 -5.74 -7.87
CA ALA A 169 -3.27 -5.67 -6.54
C ALA A 169 -2.16 -6.73 -6.35
N GLY A 170 -2.35 -7.94 -6.88
CA GLY A 170 -1.38 -9.03 -6.81
C GLY A 170 -0.05 -8.76 -7.53
N ASN A 171 0.03 -7.73 -8.37
CA ASN A 171 1.26 -7.33 -9.06
C ASN A 171 2.11 -6.36 -8.22
N TYR A 172 1.63 -5.94 -7.05
CA TYR A 172 2.27 -4.93 -6.21
C TYR A 172 2.39 -5.41 -4.77
N SER A 173 3.34 -4.82 -4.07
CA SER A 173 3.49 -4.96 -2.62
C SER A 173 3.61 -3.58 -1.98
N ILE A 174 3.14 -3.45 -0.75
CA ILE A 174 3.25 -2.23 0.04
C ILE A 174 3.37 -2.61 1.51
N SER A 175 4.20 -1.90 2.26
CA SER A 175 4.35 -2.10 3.70
C SER A 175 3.58 -1.01 4.45
N ALA A 176 2.94 -1.37 5.56
CA ALA A 176 2.40 -0.43 6.52
C ALA A 176 3.52 0.13 7.44
N GLY A 177 3.17 1.04 8.35
CA GLY A 177 4.10 1.65 9.28
C GLY A 177 4.41 3.13 9.00
N GLN A 178 3.77 3.73 7.98
CA GLN A 178 3.88 5.16 7.75
C GLN A 178 3.34 5.92 8.96
N THR A 179 4.01 7.00 9.31
CA THR A 179 3.62 7.85 10.44
C THR A 179 3.41 9.29 9.99
N SER A 180 2.48 9.97 10.66
CA SER A 180 2.26 11.40 10.56
C SER A 180 1.80 11.93 11.92
N THR A 181 1.53 13.21 12.02
CA THR A 181 1.04 13.82 13.26
C THR A 181 -0.32 14.49 13.07
N ALA A 182 -1.15 14.41 14.11
CA ALA A 182 -2.44 15.09 14.17
C ALA A 182 -2.79 15.44 15.62
N ASN A 183 -3.82 16.24 15.82
CA ASN A 183 -4.25 16.66 17.13
C ASN A 183 -5.52 15.90 17.58
N ILE A 184 -5.61 15.63 18.88
CA ILE A 184 -6.87 15.29 19.53
C ILE A 184 -7.28 16.51 20.36
N THR A 185 -8.38 17.15 19.98
CA THR A 185 -8.92 18.30 20.70
C THR A 185 -9.90 17.87 21.78
N ALA A 186 -10.06 18.70 22.82
CA ALA A 186 -11.02 18.42 23.88
C ALA A 186 -12.45 18.41 23.31
N LYS A 187 -13.27 17.49 23.83
CA LYS A 187 -14.72 17.49 23.61
C LYS A 187 -15.39 18.47 24.55
N SER A 188 -16.25 19.33 24.04
CA SER A 188 -17.00 20.27 24.84
C SER A 188 -18.06 19.54 25.67
N LEU A 189 -18.18 19.93 26.93
CA LEU A 189 -19.24 19.50 27.84
C LEU A 189 -20.16 20.68 28.14
N THR A 190 -21.47 20.40 28.29
CA THR A 190 -22.45 21.35 28.81
C THR A 190 -22.90 20.92 30.18
N VAL A 191 -22.89 21.85 31.11
CA VAL A 191 -23.33 21.65 32.49
C VAL A 191 -24.74 22.20 32.63
N LEU A 192 -25.64 21.41 33.21
CA LEU A 192 -27.05 21.78 33.45
C LEU A 192 -27.45 21.40 34.87
N GLY A 193 -28.53 21.98 35.39
CA GLY A 193 -29.15 21.57 36.66
C GLY A 193 -28.55 22.22 37.90
N ILE A 194 -27.69 23.26 37.78
CA ILE A 194 -27.23 24.04 38.92
C ILE A 194 -28.28 25.12 39.23
N THR A 195 -28.68 25.23 40.50
CA THR A 195 -29.58 26.29 40.95
C THR A 195 -28.93 27.11 42.07
N ALA A 196 -29.40 28.33 42.27
CA ALA A 196 -28.91 29.22 43.33
C ALA A 196 -30.00 29.40 44.42
N SER A 197 -29.59 29.38 45.65
CA SER A 197 -30.47 29.64 46.78
C SER A 197 -30.67 31.14 47.06
N ASN A 198 -31.84 31.52 47.51
CA ASN A 198 -32.02 32.85 48.08
C ASN A 198 -31.17 33.03 49.33
N LYS A 199 -30.78 34.27 49.60
CA LYS A 199 -30.07 34.60 50.85
C LYS A 199 -30.58 35.87 51.49
N THR A 200 -30.38 35.99 52.80
CA THR A 200 -30.55 37.27 53.51
C THR A 200 -29.35 38.17 53.23
N TYR A 201 -29.57 39.49 53.20
CA TYR A 201 -28.49 40.47 52.96
C TYR A 201 -27.39 40.31 54.01
N ASP A 202 -26.16 40.15 53.52
CA ASP A 202 -24.94 39.94 54.33
C ASP A 202 -23.76 40.81 53.86
N GLY A 203 -24.02 41.77 52.96
CA GLY A 203 -23.03 42.70 52.45
C GLY A 203 -22.07 42.16 51.40
N ASN A 204 -22.23 40.89 50.92
CA ASN A 204 -21.38 40.30 49.87
C ASN A 204 -22.22 39.70 48.72
N THR A 205 -21.55 39.29 47.64
CA THR A 205 -22.18 38.73 46.43
C THR A 205 -22.11 37.20 46.35
N VAL A 206 -21.49 36.50 47.29
CA VAL A 206 -21.36 35.05 47.28
C VAL A 206 -22.72 34.38 47.30
N SER A 207 -22.96 33.44 46.38
CA SER A 207 -24.18 32.64 46.31
C SER A 207 -23.94 31.21 46.73
N THR A 208 -24.87 30.65 47.50
CA THR A 208 -24.93 29.20 47.74
C THR A 208 -25.57 28.54 46.53
N LEU A 209 -24.88 27.59 45.93
CA LEU A 209 -25.37 26.82 44.81
C LEU A 209 -25.83 25.42 45.26
N ASP A 210 -26.91 24.95 44.70
CA ASP A 210 -27.31 23.54 44.78
C ASP A 210 -26.92 22.88 43.44
N ALA A 211 -25.99 21.93 43.53
CA ALA A 211 -25.44 21.13 42.42
C ALA A 211 -25.88 19.65 42.53
N SER A 212 -26.86 19.30 43.38
CA SER A 212 -27.30 17.91 43.58
C SER A 212 -27.93 17.28 42.30
N SER A 213 -28.50 18.13 41.43
CA SER A 213 -29.14 17.73 40.19
C SER A 213 -28.29 18.03 38.96
N VAL A 214 -26.97 18.22 39.12
CA VAL A 214 -26.08 18.51 37.99
C VAL A 214 -26.03 17.35 37.01
N THR A 215 -26.19 17.68 35.74
CA THR A 215 -26.00 16.78 34.63
C THR A 215 -24.97 17.34 33.65
N TYR A 216 -24.18 16.44 33.04
CA TYR A 216 -23.16 16.78 32.06
C TYR A 216 -23.56 16.22 30.71
N SER A 217 -23.95 17.08 29.77
CA SER A 217 -24.21 16.67 28.39
C SER A 217 -22.91 16.65 27.59
N GLY A 218 -22.69 15.57 26.84
CA GLY A 218 -21.49 15.40 25.98
C GLY A 218 -20.41 14.50 26.59
N ILE A 219 -20.56 14.01 27.82
CA ILE A 219 -19.66 12.99 28.39
C ILE A 219 -19.72 11.72 27.55
N ILE A 220 -18.55 11.13 27.27
CA ILE A 220 -18.46 9.84 26.58
C ILE A 220 -18.70 8.72 27.61
N SER A 221 -19.43 7.70 27.20
CA SER A 221 -19.72 6.54 28.04
C SER A 221 -18.42 5.93 28.59
N GLY A 222 -18.36 5.77 29.91
CA GLY A 222 -17.19 5.26 30.62
C GLY A 222 -16.24 6.35 31.16
N ASP A 223 -16.39 7.61 30.72
CA ASP A 223 -15.67 8.73 31.31
C ASP A 223 -16.42 9.26 32.53
N THR A 224 -15.68 9.75 33.55
CA THR A 224 -16.22 10.42 34.75
C THR A 224 -15.73 11.87 34.75
N PHE A 225 -16.59 12.76 35.19
CA PHE A 225 -16.26 14.16 35.35
C PHE A 225 -16.91 14.69 36.66
N ASN A 226 -16.13 15.38 37.48
CA ASN A 226 -16.60 16.07 38.66
C ASN A 226 -16.25 17.56 38.55
N GLY A 227 -17.25 18.42 38.54
CA GLY A 227 -17.05 19.87 38.49
C GLY A 227 -17.22 20.49 39.86
N THR A 228 -16.46 21.53 40.14
CA THR A 228 -16.67 22.44 41.29
C THR A 228 -17.25 23.75 40.76
N TYR A 229 -18.17 24.33 41.54
CA TYR A 229 -18.91 25.50 41.11
C TYR A 229 -18.93 26.56 42.19
N ILE A 230 -18.76 27.81 41.78
CA ILE A 230 -18.95 28.98 42.64
C ILE A 230 -19.93 29.93 41.98
N GLY A 231 -20.81 30.54 42.79
CA GLY A 231 -21.81 31.47 42.34
C GLY A 231 -21.62 32.87 42.93
N ALA A 232 -21.93 33.87 42.10
CA ALA A 232 -21.91 35.25 42.55
C ALA A 232 -23.16 35.99 42.02
N PHE A 233 -23.88 36.64 42.94
CA PHE A 233 -24.95 37.57 42.57
C PHE A 233 -24.40 38.78 41.79
N SER A 234 -25.18 39.35 40.90
CA SER A 234 -24.82 40.51 40.09
C SER A 234 -24.41 41.73 40.91
N ASP A 235 -24.97 41.90 42.10
CA ASP A 235 -24.59 42.90 43.11
C ASP A 235 -25.09 42.44 44.49
N LYS A 236 -24.69 43.15 45.53
CA LYS A 236 -24.99 42.81 46.94
C LYS A 236 -26.31 43.37 47.48
N ASN A 237 -27.01 44.20 46.71
CA ASN A 237 -28.19 44.94 47.22
C ASN A 237 -29.43 44.05 47.21
N VAL A 238 -30.37 44.34 48.09
CA VAL A 238 -31.69 43.68 48.14
C VAL A 238 -32.41 43.84 46.82
N GLY A 239 -33.01 42.76 46.32
CA GLY A 239 -33.78 42.73 45.09
C GLY A 239 -34.32 41.34 44.79
N SER A 240 -35.33 41.25 43.92
CA SER A 240 -35.89 39.98 43.46
C SER A 240 -35.40 39.63 42.02
N GLY A 241 -35.31 38.35 41.72
CA GLY A 241 -34.90 37.88 40.39
C GLY A 241 -33.49 38.26 39.97
N LYS A 242 -32.54 38.38 40.92
CA LYS A 242 -31.16 38.75 40.65
C LYS A 242 -30.45 37.62 39.90
N THR A 243 -29.67 38.01 38.90
CA THR A 243 -28.82 37.04 38.21
C THR A 243 -27.67 36.55 39.10
N VAL A 244 -27.49 35.25 39.13
CA VAL A 244 -26.29 34.61 39.72
C VAL A 244 -25.44 34.08 38.58
N THR A 245 -24.23 34.58 38.49
CA THR A 245 -23.20 34.05 37.55
C THR A 245 -22.55 32.84 38.19
N ILE A 246 -22.54 31.72 37.51
CA ILE A 246 -21.90 30.47 37.92
C ILE A 246 -20.60 30.34 37.16
N THR A 247 -19.52 30.11 37.88
CA THR A 247 -18.17 29.81 37.35
C THR A 247 -17.79 28.41 37.73
N SER A 248 -17.26 27.65 36.78
CA SER A 248 -16.74 26.28 37.02
C SER A 248 -15.22 26.25 36.87
N SER A 249 -14.57 25.39 37.56
CA SER A 249 -13.12 25.11 37.47
C SER A 249 -12.89 23.63 37.15
#